data_7e0cda31ff7f32d420d1a7c12317e267
#
_entry.id   7e0cda31ff7f32d420d1a7c12317e267
#
_cell.length_a   1.000
_cell.length_b   1.000
_cell.length_c   1.000
_cell.angle_alpha   90.00
_cell.angle_beta   90.00
_cell.angle_gamma   90.00
#
_symmetry.space_group_name_H-M   'P 1'
#
loop_
_entity.id
_entity.type
_entity.pdbx_description
1 polymer ?
#
loop_
_entity_poly.entity_id
_entity_poly.type
_entity_poly.pdbx_seq_one_letter_code
_entity_poly.pdbx_strand_id
1 'polypeptide(L)'
;MRRLLQAGRGMQAALARKLSLRVTDVQALDQVVSSPEPIGPGELGTRLGITSASATVLVDRLAAAGHLARHADPGDRRRVHLEATDHAREDVRNALGPLLAEMEAITDRLEPEHVPVVLSFLDDVAAAMRAYDRR
;
A
#
# COMPACT_ATOMS: atom_id res chain seq x y z
N MET A 1 10.40 -18.24 2.44
CA MET A 1 9.08 -17.61 2.25
C MET A 1 8.44 -17.16 3.58
N ARG A 2 8.12 -18.06 4.54
CA ARG A 2 7.45 -17.69 5.83
C ARG A 2 8.15 -16.53 6.58
N ARG A 3 9.49 -16.54 6.66
CA ARG A 3 10.26 -15.46 7.33
C ARG A 3 10.09 -14.10 6.65
N LEU A 4 10.04 -14.06 5.32
CA LEU A 4 9.85 -12.82 4.56
C LEU A 4 8.46 -12.24 4.80
N LEU A 5 7.41 -13.07 4.77
CA LEU A 5 6.04 -12.64 5.06
C LEU A 5 5.88 -12.14 6.50
N GLN A 6 6.57 -12.78 7.46
CA GLN A 6 6.57 -12.34 8.84
C GLN A 6 7.29 -10.98 9.00
N ALA A 7 8.44 -10.80 8.34
CA ALA A 7 9.17 -9.54 8.33
C ALA A 7 8.34 -8.42 7.69
N GLY A 8 7.62 -8.69 6.59
CA GLY A 8 6.73 -7.74 5.95
C GLY A 8 5.61 -7.26 6.88
N ARG A 9 4.98 -8.16 7.64
CA ARG A 9 3.97 -7.76 8.64
C ARG A 9 4.59 -6.90 9.76
N GLY A 10 5.77 -7.26 10.22
CA GLY A 10 6.52 -6.47 11.21
C GLY A 10 6.86 -5.07 10.70
N MET A 11 7.25 -4.96 9.44
CA MET A 11 7.53 -3.69 8.77
C MET A 11 6.28 -2.81 8.68
N GLN A 12 5.12 -3.35 8.26
CA GLN A 12 3.86 -2.61 8.23
C GLN A 12 3.47 -2.08 9.62
N ALA A 13 3.61 -2.90 10.67
CA ALA A 13 3.34 -2.48 12.04
C ALA A 13 4.31 -1.37 12.51
N ALA A 14 5.57 -1.47 12.13
CA ALA A 14 6.57 -0.44 12.45
C ALA A 14 6.27 0.88 11.71
N LEU A 15 5.90 0.81 10.43
CA LEU A 15 5.50 1.97 9.64
C LEU A 15 4.27 2.65 10.25
N ALA A 16 3.25 1.88 10.61
CA ALA A 16 2.05 2.40 11.26
C ALA A 16 2.40 3.17 12.55
N ARG A 17 3.29 2.64 13.39
CA ARG A 17 3.74 3.34 14.60
C ARG A 17 4.49 4.63 14.29
N LYS A 18 5.40 4.62 13.30
CA LYS A 18 6.18 5.81 12.89
C LYS A 18 5.28 6.93 12.38
N LEU A 19 4.21 6.58 11.66
CA LEU A 19 3.24 7.53 11.10
C LEU A 19 2.11 7.88 12.07
N SER A 20 2.07 7.31 13.27
CA SER A 20 0.94 7.44 14.22
C SER A 20 -0.40 7.01 13.61
N LEU A 21 -0.36 6.02 12.73
CA LEU A 21 -1.50 5.44 12.04
C LEU A 21 -1.79 4.02 12.56
N ARG A 22 -2.96 3.50 12.19
CA ARG A 22 -3.28 2.07 12.38
C ARG A 22 -2.69 1.25 11.23
N VAL A 23 -2.47 -0.04 11.45
CA VAL A 23 -2.00 -0.94 10.38
C VAL A 23 -2.98 -0.95 9.19
N THR A 24 -4.29 -0.92 9.45
CA THR A 24 -5.33 -0.83 8.41
C THR A 24 -5.26 0.48 7.60
N ASP A 25 -4.82 1.57 8.22
CA ASP A 25 -4.64 2.85 7.55
C ASP A 25 -3.45 2.79 6.57
N VAL A 26 -2.35 2.17 7.00
CA VAL A 26 -1.18 1.93 6.13
C VAL A 26 -1.55 1.01 4.97
N GLN A 27 -2.33 -0.04 5.21
CA GLN A 27 -2.82 -0.93 4.16
C GLN A 27 -3.74 -0.18 3.18
N ALA A 28 -4.59 0.71 3.68
CA ALA A 28 -5.46 1.53 2.84
C ALA A 28 -4.66 2.47 1.93
N LEU A 29 -3.65 3.16 2.48
CA LEU A 29 -2.76 4.01 1.68
C LEU A 29 -2.02 3.21 0.62
N ASP A 30 -1.52 2.03 0.96
CA ASP A 30 -0.86 1.12 0.02
C ASP A 30 -1.80 0.71 -1.12
N GLN A 31 -3.06 0.35 -0.83
CA GLN A 31 -4.07 0.03 -1.84
C GLN A 31 -4.37 1.20 -2.79
N VAL A 32 -4.44 2.43 -2.26
CA VAL A 32 -4.69 3.62 -3.07
C VAL A 32 -3.49 3.94 -3.96
N VAL A 33 -2.27 3.86 -3.42
CA VAL A 33 -1.04 4.19 -4.16
C VAL A 33 -0.69 3.15 -5.22
N SER A 34 -0.89 1.86 -4.92
CA SER A 34 -0.52 0.76 -5.82
C SER A 34 -1.60 0.42 -6.85
N SER A 35 -2.78 1.04 -6.77
CA SER A 35 -3.85 0.79 -7.74
C SER A 35 -3.52 1.43 -9.09
N PRO A 36 -3.58 0.67 -10.21
CA PRO A 36 -3.38 1.23 -11.54
C PRO A 36 -4.50 2.18 -11.96
N GLU A 37 -5.70 1.98 -11.42
CA GLU A 37 -6.87 2.82 -11.66
C GLU A 37 -7.30 3.50 -10.36
N PRO A 38 -7.84 4.72 -10.42
CA PRO A 38 -8.37 5.40 -9.24
C PRO A 38 -9.49 4.59 -8.57
N ILE A 39 -9.38 4.36 -7.27
CA ILE A 39 -10.37 3.60 -6.49
C ILE A 39 -11.20 4.51 -5.58
N GLY A 40 -12.47 4.14 -5.44
CA GLY A 40 -13.38 4.80 -4.50
C GLY A 40 -13.40 4.12 -3.11
N PRO A 41 -14.08 4.76 -2.12
CA PRO A 41 -14.18 4.21 -0.76
C PRO A 41 -14.79 2.80 -0.69
N GLY A 42 -15.78 2.52 -1.54
CA GLY A 42 -16.43 1.19 -1.60
C GLY A 42 -15.49 0.10 -2.08
N GLU A 43 -14.73 0.36 -3.14
CA GLU A 43 -13.75 -0.57 -3.66
C GLU A 43 -12.59 -0.78 -2.67
N LEU A 44 -12.12 0.30 -2.04
CA LEU A 44 -11.13 0.20 -0.97
C LEU A 44 -11.61 -0.72 0.16
N GLY A 45 -12.88 -0.59 0.58
CA GLY A 45 -13.48 -1.47 1.58
C GLY A 45 -13.46 -2.93 1.16
N THR A 46 -13.83 -3.22 -0.10
CA THR A 46 -13.79 -4.58 -0.66
C THR A 46 -12.37 -5.15 -0.65
N ARG A 47 -11.37 -4.38 -1.08
CA ARG A 47 -9.96 -4.81 -1.10
C ARG A 47 -9.38 -5.07 0.29
N LEU A 48 -9.84 -4.31 1.28
CA LEU A 48 -9.44 -4.48 2.69
C LEU A 48 -10.26 -5.54 3.45
N GLY A 49 -11.31 -6.09 2.83
CA GLY A 49 -12.21 -7.05 3.49
C GLY A 49 -13.02 -6.43 4.65
N ILE A 50 -13.34 -5.14 4.58
CA ILE A 50 -14.11 -4.42 5.60
C ILE A 50 -15.45 -3.93 5.05
N THR A 51 -16.39 -3.63 5.95
CA THR A 51 -17.70 -3.10 5.56
C THR A 51 -17.61 -1.69 4.98
N SER A 52 -18.60 -1.29 4.15
CA SER A 52 -18.67 0.07 3.58
C SER A 52 -18.68 1.14 4.68
N ALA A 53 -19.36 0.91 5.80
CA ALA A 53 -19.37 1.82 6.93
C ALA A 53 -17.97 1.98 7.54
N SER A 54 -17.25 0.87 7.73
CA SER A 54 -15.87 0.88 8.22
C SER A 54 -14.92 1.58 7.24
N ALA A 55 -15.10 1.35 5.94
CA ALA A 55 -14.31 2.02 4.90
C ALA A 55 -14.53 3.54 4.91
N THR A 56 -15.77 3.99 5.06
CA THR A 56 -16.09 5.42 5.19
C THR A 56 -15.37 6.05 6.38
N VAL A 57 -15.48 5.43 7.56
CA VAL A 57 -14.82 5.92 8.79
C VAL A 57 -13.29 5.95 8.64
N LEU A 58 -12.71 4.93 8.00
CA LEU A 58 -11.28 4.86 7.72
C LEU A 58 -10.85 6.00 6.80
N VAL A 59 -11.57 6.21 5.69
CA VAL A 59 -11.27 7.28 4.73
C VAL A 59 -11.44 8.67 5.37
N ASP A 60 -12.49 8.88 6.19
CA ASP A 60 -12.69 10.14 6.93
C ASP A 60 -11.52 10.44 7.86
N ARG A 61 -11.06 9.42 8.60
CA ARG A 61 -9.90 9.55 9.50
C ARG A 61 -8.62 9.88 8.74
N LEU A 62 -8.34 9.20 7.62
CA LEU A 62 -7.16 9.47 6.80
C LEU A 62 -7.22 10.83 6.11
N ALA A 63 -8.40 11.28 5.70
CA ALA A 63 -8.60 12.61 5.14
C ALA A 63 -8.41 13.70 6.19
N ALA A 64 -8.95 13.51 7.40
CA ALA A 64 -8.76 14.43 8.52
C ALA A 64 -7.30 14.52 8.96
N ALA A 65 -6.53 13.43 8.85
CA ALA A 65 -5.09 13.40 9.10
C ALA A 65 -4.26 13.96 7.94
N GLY A 66 -4.89 14.37 6.84
CA GLY A 66 -4.19 14.93 5.68
C GLY A 66 -3.47 13.88 4.79
N HIS A 67 -3.78 12.59 4.95
CA HIS A 67 -3.12 11.52 4.20
C HIS A 67 -3.86 11.11 2.93
N LEU A 68 -5.20 11.32 2.87
CA LEU A 68 -6.01 11.07 1.69
C LEU A 68 -6.77 12.33 1.27
N ALA A 69 -6.92 12.49 -0.04
CA ALA A 69 -7.83 13.44 -0.66
C ALA A 69 -8.96 12.69 -1.39
N ARG A 70 -10.14 13.32 -1.45
CA ARG A 70 -11.29 12.86 -2.23
C ARG A 70 -11.46 13.76 -3.43
N HIS A 71 -11.56 13.15 -4.60
CA HIS A 71 -11.79 13.86 -5.84
C HIS A 71 -13.07 13.36 -6.49
N ALA A 72 -13.89 14.30 -6.98
CA ALA A 72 -15.04 13.94 -7.82
C ALA A 72 -14.53 13.40 -9.16
N ASP A 73 -15.14 12.33 -9.64
CA ASP A 73 -14.85 11.81 -10.97
C ASP A 73 -15.27 12.83 -12.05
N PRO A 74 -14.39 13.16 -13.02
CA PRO A 74 -14.70 14.12 -14.06
C PRO A 74 -15.89 13.71 -14.94
N GLY A 75 -16.12 12.40 -15.11
CA GLY A 75 -17.19 11.84 -15.95
C GLY A 75 -18.49 11.58 -15.19
N ASP A 76 -18.43 11.39 -13.88
CA ASP A 76 -19.59 11.14 -13.03
C ASP A 76 -19.41 11.76 -11.64
N ARG A 77 -20.04 12.91 -11.41
CA ARG A 77 -19.96 13.64 -10.13
C ARG A 77 -20.49 12.86 -8.92
N ARG A 78 -21.18 11.75 -9.13
CA ARG A 78 -21.63 10.84 -8.05
C ARG A 78 -20.53 9.90 -7.61
N ARG A 79 -19.47 9.75 -8.41
CA ARG A 79 -18.32 8.93 -8.10
C ARG A 79 -17.25 9.78 -7.44
N VAL A 80 -16.65 9.21 -6.40
CA VAL A 80 -15.52 9.79 -5.69
C VAL A 80 -14.38 8.81 -5.79
N HIS A 81 -13.19 9.29 -6.16
CA HIS A 81 -11.97 8.52 -6.06
C HIS A 81 -11.05 9.08 -4.98
N LEU A 82 -10.17 8.23 -4.51
CA LEU A 82 -9.23 8.50 -3.44
C LEU A 82 -7.83 8.71 -4.03
N GLU A 83 -7.12 9.66 -3.47
CA GLU A 83 -5.73 9.93 -3.82
C GLU A 83 -4.91 10.12 -2.54
N ALA A 84 -3.71 9.54 -2.49
CA ALA A 84 -2.76 9.82 -1.44
C ALA A 84 -2.17 11.21 -1.64
N THR A 85 -2.17 12.03 -0.59
CA THR A 85 -1.63 13.39 -0.64
C THR A 85 -0.10 13.39 -0.75
N ASP A 86 0.50 14.50 -1.16
CA ASP A 86 1.96 14.67 -1.16
C ASP A 86 2.52 14.54 0.26
N HIS A 87 1.80 15.05 1.26
CA HIS A 87 2.14 14.86 2.68
C HIS A 87 2.26 13.38 3.04
N ALA A 88 1.26 12.55 2.67
CA ALA A 88 1.31 11.11 2.92
C ALA A 88 2.50 10.44 2.22
N ARG A 89 2.77 10.84 0.96
CA ARG A 89 3.89 10.29 0.18
C ARG A 89 5.24 10.64 0.81
N GLU A 90 5.38 11.87 1.30
CA GLU A 90 6.60 12.34 1.97
C GLU A 90 6.82 11.64 3.31
N ASP A 91 5.79 11.55 4.14
CA ASP A 91 5.84 10.86 5.42
C ASP A 91 6.25 9.39 5.27
N VAL A 92 5.62 8.68 4.33
CA VAL A 92 5.96 7.28 4.03
C VAL A 92 7.40 7.15 3.51
N ARG A 93 7.82 8.04 2.60
CA ARG A 93 9.19 8.05 2.07
C ARG A 93 10.22 8.27 3.19
N ASN A 94 9.97 9.23 4.08
CA ASN A 94 10.85 9.52 5.22
C ASN A 94 10.89 8.33 6.20
N ALA A 95 9.74 7.74 6.50
CA ALA A 95 9.65 6.60 7.42
C ALA A 95 10.32 5.32 6.89
N LEU A 96 10.25 5.08 5.56
CA LEU A 96 10.84 3.91 4.90
C LEU A 96 12.27 4.16 4.39
N GLY A 97 12.74 5.39 4.35
CA GLY A 97 14.06 5.74 3.78
C GLY A 97 15.20 4.82 4.23
N PRO A 98 15.40 4.57 5.55
CA PRO A 98 16.43 3.66 6.02
C PRO A 98 16.30 2.23 5.50
N LEU A 99 15.07 1.70 5.43
CA LEU A 99 14.80 0.37 4.89
C LEU A 99 15.10 0.30 3.39
N LEU A 100 14.69 1.32 2.63
CA LEU A 100 14.93 1.38 1.19
C LEU A 100 16.42 1.42 0.88
N ALA A 101 17.22 2.18 1.65
CA ALA A 101 18.68 2.21 1.51
C ALA A 101 19.33 0.84 1.80
N GLU A 102 18.84 0.12 2.82
CA GLU A 102 19.32 -1.25 3.09
C GLU A 102 18.93 -2.22 1.97
N MET A 103 17.73 -2.11 1.41
CA MET A 103 17.28 -2.94 0.29
C MET A 103 18.11 -2.66 -0.98
N GLU A 104 18.40 -1.39 -1.26
CA GLU A 104 19.28 -0.99 -2.36
C GLU A 104 20.67 -1.63 -2.20
N ALA A 105 21.30 -1.52 -1.01
CA ALA A 105 22.57 -2.16 -0.73
C ALA A 105 22.55 -3.71 -0.81
N ILE A 106 21.39 -4.34 -0.60
CA ILE A 106 21.22 -5.78 -0.85
C ILE A 106 21.18 -6.06 -2.35
N THR A 107 20.45 -5.24 -3.11
CA THR A 107 20.30 -5.36 -4.57
C THR A 107 21.64 -5.17 -5.27
N ASP A 108 22.44 -4.21 -4.84
CA ASP A 108 23.77 -3.91 -5.40
C ASP A 108 24.78 -5.07 -5.27
N ARG A 109 24.48 -6.04 -4.39
CA ARG A 109 25.31 -7.26 -4.25
C ARG A 109 24.90 -8.38 -5.20
N LEU A 110 23.81 -8.21 -5.93
CA LEU A 110 23.40 -9.18 -6.95
C LEU A 110 24.21 -8.97 -8.24
N GLU A 111 24.75 -10.05 -8.77
CA GLU A 111 25.31 -10.01 -10.12
C GLU A 111 24.21 -9.61 -11.11
N PRO A 112 24.50 -8.73 -12.10
CA PRO A 112 23.50 -8.22 -13.03
C PRO A 112 22.68 -9.31 -13.73
N GLU A 113 23.29 -10.45 -14.02
CA GLU A 113 22.65 -11.60 -14.67
C GLU A 113 21.61 -12.30 -13.79
N HIS A 114 21.71 -12.15 -12.45
CA HIS A 114 20.75 -12.74 -11.52
C HIS A 114 19.51 -11.88 -11.30
N VAL A 115 19.59 -10.58 -11.59
CA VAL A 115 18.49 -9.63 -11.34
C VAL A 115 17.19 -10.06 -12.06
N PRO A 116 17.19 -10.41 -13.36
CA PRO A 116 15.96 -10.85 -14.04
C PRO A 116 15.35 -12.09 -13.44
N VAL A 117 16.19 -13.04 -12.99
CA VAL A 117 15.72 -14.29 -12.37
C VAL A 117 15.03 -14.01 -11.04
N VAL A 118 15.61 -13.15 -10.20
CA VAL A 118 15.03 -12.75 -8.92
C VAL A 118 13.72 -11.99 -9.12
N LEU A 119 13.65 -11.07 -10.07
CA LEU A 119 12.44 -10.33 -10.38
C LEU A 119 11.32 -11.26 -10.85
N SER A 120 11.60 -12.14 -11.80
CA SER A 120 10.61 -13.13 -12.29
C SER A 120 10.09 -14.01 -11.15
N PHE A 121 10.97 -14.49 -10.28
CA PHE A 121 10.56 -15.29 -9.12
C PHE A 121 9.65 -14.51 -8.17
N LEU A 122 9.97 -13.25 -7.87
CA LEU A 122 9.15 -12.40 -6.99
C LEU A 122 7.79 -12.10 -7.60
N ASP A 123 7.74 -11.84 -8.90
CA ASP A 123 6.49 -11.60 -9.64
C ASP A 123 5.58 -12.83 -9.66
N ASP A 124 6.14 -14.03 -9.91
CA ASP A 124 5.41 -15.29 -9.91
C ASP A 124 4.83 -15.59 -8.51
N VAL A 125 5.62 -15.39 -7.47
CA VAL A 125 5.17 -15.56 -6.07
C VAL A 125 4.06 -14.57 -5.74
N ALA A 126 4.21 -13.30 -6.11
CA ALA A 126 3.18 -12.29 -5.89
C ALA A 126 1.89 -12.60 -6.67
N ALA A 127 2.03 -13.09 -7.92
CA ALA A 127 0.88 -13.51 -8.72
C ALA A 127 0.14 -14.69 -8.08
N ALA A 128 0.86 -15.70 -7.57
CA ALA A 128 0.27 -16.85 -6.88
C ALA A 128 -0.49 -16.41 -5.61
N MET A 129 0.07 -15.48 -4.83
CA MET A 129 -0.60 -14.95 -3.64
C MET A 129 -1.89 -14.19 -3.99
N ARG A 130 -1.85 -13.33 -5.01
CA ARG A 130 -3.05 -12.62 -5.49
C ARG A 130 -4.13 -13.58 -6.04
N ALA A 131 -3.73 -14.68 -6.65
CA ALA A 131 -4.67 -15.70 -7.13
C ALA A 131 -5.34 -16.47 -5.99
N TYR A 132 -4.67 -16.65 -4.86
CA TYR A 132 -5.23 -17.29 -3.67
C TYR A 132 -6.31 -16.44 -3.01
N ASP A 133 -6.12 -15.13 -2.94
CA ASP A 133 -7.06 -14.18 -2.34
C ASP A 133 -8.40 -14.10 -3.10
N ARG A 134 -8.41 -14.46 -4.40
CA ARG A 134 -9.61 -14.44 -5.26
C ARG A 134 -10.42 -15.75 -5.27
N ARG A 135 -10.02 -16.75 -4.51
CA ARG A 135 -10.72 -18.06 -4.40
C ARG A 135 -11.65 -18.10 -3.21
#